data_d5787beb0c74d986fe6989986dd17ba6
#
_entry.id   d5787beb0c74d986fe6989986dd17ba6
#
_cell.length_a   1.000
_cell.length_b   1.000
_cell.length_c   1.000
_cell.angle_alpha   90.00
_cell.angle_beta   90.00
_cell.angle_gamma   90.00
#
_symmetry.space_group_name_H-M   'P 1'
#
loop_
_entity.id
_entity.type
_entity.pdbx_description
1 polymer ?
#
loop_
_entity_poly.entity_id
_entity_poly.type
_entity_poly.pdbx_seq_one_letter_code
_entity_poly.pdbx_strand_id
1 'polypeptide(L)'
;RGPKGKMPVIKDGGQVIADSHFILKHLKTRFDCSSTNYSSSEQAGEALAFRKMIEESLYFSLLYSRWVDPEGWKVIHYHFKNMFPLGLGTLALKFIRNQLLQQAKAQGIGRHSKQEVYSLALEELSVITKRLERHPYLMGEYLTEVDVTLFSFLATFLKAPIENPLKSYLSSSSAVQYVKQIDETYFANSSSVS
;
A
#
# COMPACT_ATOMS: atom_id res chain seq x y z
N ARG A 1 -16.37 11.73 -7.28
CA ARG A 1 -15.67 11.35 -6.02
C ARG A 1 -16.57 10.38 -5.26
N GLY A 2 -16.03 9.31 -4.70
CA GLY A 2 -16.80 8.41 -3.85
C GLY A 2 -17.28 9.06 -2.56
N PRO A 3 -18.26 8.44 -1.84
CA PRO A 3 -18.87 9.02 -0.64
C PRO A 3 -17.88 9.41 0.47
N LYS A 4 -16.73 8.70 0.54
CA LYS A 4 -15.65 8.98 1.51
C LYS A 4 -14.48 9.79 0.91
N GLY A 5 -14.64 10.35 -0.31
CA GLY A 5 -13.59 11.11 -1.00
C GLY A 5 -12.39 10.29 -1.48
N LYS A 6 -12.41 8.97 -1.31
CA LYS A 6 -11.34 8.02 -1.68
C LYS A 6 -11.88 6.88 -2.55
N MET A 7 -10.99 6.22 -3.28
CA MET A 7 -11.21 4.96 -3.98
C MET A 7 -10.66 3.80 -3.13
N PRO A 8 -11.12 2.55 -3.30
CA PRO A 8 -12.13 2.11 -4.28
C PRO A 8 -13.58 2.36 -3.85
N VAL A 9 -14.48 2.34 -4.84
CA VAL A 9 -15.93 2.41 -4.66
C VAL A 9 -16.58 1.45 -5.65
N ILE A 10 -17.56 0.66 -5.20
CA ILE A 10 -18.40 -0.18 -6.08
C ILE A 10 -19.86 0.23 -5.96
N LYS A 11 -20.64 -0.13 -6.98
CA LYS A 11 -22.10 -0.06 -6.96
C LYS A 11 -22.67 -1.44 -7.24
N ASP A 12 -23.47 -1.95 -6.32
CA ASP A 12 -24.12 -3.25 -6.44
C ASP A 12 -25.57 -3.16 -5.97
N GLY A 13 -26.53 -3.64 -6.79
CA GLY A 13 -27.96 -3.60 -6.48
C GLY A 13 -28.51 -2.20 -6.12
N GLY A 14 -27.91 -1.14 -6.66
CA GLY A 14 -28.26 0.25 -6.33
C GLY A 14 -27.56 0.81 -5.08
N GLN A 15 -26.93 -0.02 -4.27
CA GLN A 15 -26.14 0.37 -3.11
C GLN A 15 -24.74 0.80 -3.52
N VAL A 16 -24.24 1.90 -2.99
CA VAL A 16 -22.87 2.38 -3.17
C VAL A 16 -22.05 2.03 -1.94
N ILE A 17 -20.99 1.24 -2.15
CA ILE A 17 -20.11 0.75 -1.10
C ILE A 17 -18.71 1.33 -1.34
N ALA A 18 -18.20 2.06 -0.36
CA ALA A 18 -16.89 2.70 -0.40
C ALA A 18 -15.98 2.14 0.68
N ASP A 19 -14.68 2.05 0.38
CA ASP A 19 -13.62 1.48 1.20
C ASP A 19 -13.42 -0.03 0.94
N SER A 20 -12.16 -0.42 0.67
CA SER A 20 -11.79 -1.80 0.29
C SER A 20 -12.24 -2.84 1.31
N HIS A 21 -12.16 -2.54 2.61
CA HIS A 21 -12.58 -3.45 3.66
C HIS A 21 -14.09 -3.77 3.59
N PHE A 22 -14.92 -2.73 3.46
CA PHE A 22 -16.38 -2.92 3.37
C PHE A 22 -16.79 -3.54 2.04
N ILE A 23 -16.07 -3.22 0.96
CA ILE A 23 -16.27 -3.86 -0.35
C ILE A 23 -15.99 -5.36 -0.25
N LEU A 24 -14.85 -5.76 0.29
CA LEU A 24 -14.49 -7.18 0.46
C LEU A 24 -15.49 -7.91 1.36
N LYS A 25 -15.90 -7.30 2.46
CA LYS A 25 -16.93 -7.86 3.36
C LYS A 25 -18.25 -8.09 2.63
N HIS A 26 -18.69 -7.11 1.81
CA HIS A 26 -19.91 -7.23 1.00
C HIS A 26 -19.80 -8.35 -0.04
N LEU A 27 -18.70 -8.41 -0.78
CA LEU A 27 -18.47 -9.42 -1.80
C LEU A 27 -18.41 -10.83 -1.20
N LYS A 28 -17.76 -11.01 -0.06
CA LYS A 28 -17.75 -12.29 0.67
C LYS A 28 -19.16 -12.77 1.01
N THR A 29 -19.97 -11.89 1.57
CA THR A 29 -21.36 -12.21 1.94
C THR A 29 -22.21 -12.52 0.70
N ARG A 30 -22.01 -11.77 -0.39
CA ARG A 30 -22.82 -11.91 -1.61
C ARG A 30 -22.48 -13.15 -2.43
N PHE A 31 -21.21 -13.54 -2.50
CA PHE A 31 -20.73 -14.61 -3.37
C PHE A 31 -20.29 -15.87 -2.60
N ASP A 32 -20.54 -15.93 -1.29
CA ASP A 32 -20.15 -17.04 -0.41
C ASP A 32 -18.69 -17.48 -0.60
N CYS A 33 -17.79 -16.49 -0.67
CA CYS A 33 -16.35 -16.72 -0.87
C CYS A 33 -15.71 -17.20 0.44
N SER A 34 -15.86 -18.49 0.77
CA SER A 34 -15.22 -19.11 1.93
C SER A 34 -13.70 -19.31 1.79
N SER A 35 -13.18 -19.29 0.58
CA SER A 35 -11.76 -19.59 0.25
C SER A 35 -10.75 -18.59 0.82
N THR A 36 -11.20 -17.48 1.36
CA THR A 36 -10.34 -16.45 1.98
C THR A 36 -10.41 -16.45 3.50
N ASN A 37 -11.00 -17.50 4.09
CA ASN A 37 -11.13 -17.59 5.53
C ASN A 37 -9.82 -18.00 6.19
N TYR A 38 -9.52 -17.38 7.32
CA TYR A 38 -8.40 -17.77 8.16
C TYR A 38 -8.69 -19.10 8.86
N SER A 39 -7.65 -19.88 9.14
CA SER A 39 -7.79 -21.21 9.75
C SER A 39 -8.24 -21.17 11.20
N SER A 40 -8.02 -20.05 11.88
CA SER A 40 -8.43 -19.84 13.27
C SER A 40 -8.72 -18.36 13.58
N SER A 41 -9.32 -18.09 14.74
CA SER A 41 -9.54 -16.74 15.25
C SER A 41 -8.23 -16.00 15.53
N GLU A 42 -7.20 -16.73 15.98
CA GLU A 42 -5.86 -16.18 16.23
C GLU A 42 -5.22 -15.73 14.92
N GLN A 43 -5.31 -16.55 13.87
CA GLN A 43 -4.80 -16.19 12.54
C GLN A 43 -5.54 -14.99 11.95
N ALA A 44 -6.85 -14.91 12.15
CA ALA A 44 -7.65 -13.74 11.76
C ALA A 44 -7.21 -12.47 12.53
N GLY A 45 -6.89 -12.61 13.81
CA GLY A 45 -6.34 -11.53 14.64
C GLY A 45 -4.97 -11.06 14.15
N GLU A 46 -4.05 -12.00 13.85
CA GLU A 46 -2.75 -11.67 13.27
C GLU A 46 -2.90 -10.94 11.93
N ALA A 47 -3.73 -11.44 11.03
CA ALA A 47 -3.99 -10.82 9.74
C ALA A 47 -4.54 -9.41 9.87
N LEU A 48 -5.43 -9.17 10.84
CA LEU A 48 -5.92 -7.84 11.16
C LEU A 48 -4.80 -6.92 11.65
N ALA A 49 -3.91 -7.41 12.52
CA ALA A 49 -2.77 -6.64 13.01
C ALA A 49 -1.80 -6.28 11.88
N PHE A 50 -1.45 -7.21 11.00
CA PHE A 50 -0.63 -6.95 9.81
C PHE A 50 -1.30 -5.93 8.88
N ARG A 51 -2.59 -6.09 8.60
CA ARG A 51 -3.30 -5.12 7.77
C ARG A 51 -3.25 -3.71 8.36
N LYS A 52 -3.48 -3.57 9.67
CA LYS A 52 -3.38 -2.28 10.36
C LYS A 52 -1.97 -1.70 10.31
N MET A 53 -0.95 -2.50 10.51
CA MET A 53 0.44 -2.08 10.36
C MET A 53 0.71 -1.56 8.94
N ILE A 54 0.25 -2.26 7.89
CA ILE A 54 0.45 -1.85 6.49
C ILE A 54 -0.35 -0.58 6.17
N GLU A 55 -1.64 -0.56 6.49
CA GLU A 55 -2.56 0.52 6.09
C GLU A 55 -2.43 1.80 6.94
N GLU A 56 -2.03 1.70 8.21
CA GLU A 56 -2.03 2.82 9.14
C GLU A 56 -0.64 3.27 9.59
N SER A 57 0.39 2.42 9.49
CA SER A 57 1.76 2.78 9.80
C SER A 57 2.63 2.88 8.55
N LEU A 58 2.88 1.76 7.87
CA LEU A 58 3.73 1.72 6.68
C LEU A 58 3.22 2.61 5.54
N TYR A 59 1.89 2.76 5.39
CA TYR A 59 1.31 3.70 4.43
C TYR A 59 1.78 5.14 4.66
N PHE A 60 1.89 5.57 5.92
CA PHE A 60 2.36 6.93 6.21
C PHE A 60 3.87 7.08 6.00
N SER A 61 4.65 6.01 6.16
CA SER A 61 6.06 5.99 5.79
C SER A 61 6.25 6.06 4.26
N LEU A 62 5.37 5.40 3.49
CA LEU A 62 5.29 5.53 2.04
C LEU A 62 4.92 6.97 1.63
N LEU A 63 3.91 7.54 2.26
CA LEU A 63 3.50 8.93 2.04
C LEU A 63 4.66 9.88 2.34
N TYR A 64 5.36 9.68 3.46
CA TYR A 64 6.53 10.45 3.85
C TYR A 64 7.61 10.38 2.77
N SER A 65 8.00 9.18 2.35
CA SER A 65 9.07 8.95 1.37
C SER A 65 8.81 9.62 0.02
N ARG A 66 7.55 9.89 -0.33
CA ARG A 66 7.14 10.47 -1.62
C ARG A 66 6.90 11.97 -1.55
N TRP A 67 6.28 12.44 -0.48
CA TRP A 67 5.74 13.79 -0.41
C TRP A 67 6.47 14.67 0.59
N VAL A 68 7.04 14.09 1.66
CA VAL A 68 7.77 14.83 2.69
C VAL A 68 9.26 14.86 2.37
N ASP A 69 9.87 13.70 2.12
CA ASP A 69 11.28 13.58 1.76
C ASP A 69 11.57 14.38 0.47
N PRO A 70 12.57 15.30 0.50
CA PRO A 70 12.91 16.12 -0.65
C PRO A 70 13.24 15.32 -1.92
N GLU A 71 13.91 14.16 -1.77
CA GLU A 71 14.31 13.34 -2.92
C GLU A 71 13.09 12.67 -3.58
N GLY A 72 12.18 12.11 -2.79
CA GLY A 72 10.93 11.56 -3.31
C GLY A 72 10.05 12.64 -3.95
N TRP A 73 9.98 13.81 -3.32
CA TRP A 73 9.24 14.94 -3.89
C TRP A 73 9.74 15.39 -5.26
N LYS A 74 11.06 15.41 -5.47
CA LYS A 74 11.63 15.75 -6.79
C LYS A 74 11.11 14.82 -7.88
N VAL A 75 11.07 13.52 -7.61
CA VAL A 75 10.59 12.50 -8.54
C VAL A 75 9.09 12.66 -8.80
N ILE A 76 8.28 12.78 -7.75
CA ILE A 76 6.83 13.00 -7.89
C ILE A 76 6.56 14.27 -8.69
N HIS A 77 7.21 15.38 -8.37
CA HIS A 77 7.00 16.63 -9.09
C HIS A 77 7.39 16.50 -10.58
N TYR A 78 8.51 15.86 -10.88
CA TYR A 78 8.97 15.67 -12.27
C TYR A 78 7.95 14.88 -13.11
N HIS A 79 7.46 13.77 -12.59
CA HIS A 79 6.55 12.88 -13.34
C HIS A 79 5.12 13.43 -13.45
N PHE A 80 4.63 14.14 -12.46
CA PHE A 80 3.21 14.51 -12.38
C PHE A 80 2.90 15.96 -12.74
N LYS A 81 3.89 16.87 -12.82
CA LYS A 81 3.63 18.30 -13.14
C LYS A 81 2.91 18.52 -14.47
N ASN A 82 3.15 17.66 -15.47
CA ASN A 82 2.57 17.77 -16.80
C ASN A 82 1.18 17.10 -16.93
N MET A 83 0.70 16.42 -15.91
CA MET A 83 -0.65 15.80 -15.91
C MET A 83 -1.79 16.81 -15.76
N PHE A 84 -1.47 18.04 -15.38
CA PHE A 84 -2.47 19.09 -15.18
C PHE A 84 -2.47 20.06 -16.38
N PRO A 85 -3.66 20.50 -16.84
CA PRO A 85 -3.77 21.42 -17.96
C PRO A 85 -3.20 22.81 -17.61
N LEU A 86 -2.96 23.62 -18.67
CA LEU A 86 -2.60 25.02 -18.56
C LEU A 86 -1.30 25.34 -17.77
N GLY A 87 -0.39 24.39 -17.62
CA GLY A 87 0.85 24.62 -16.87
C GLY A 87 0.66 24.76 -15.34
N LEU A 88 -0.53 24.51 -14.82
CA LEU A 88 -0.87 24.66 -13.39
C LEU A 88 -0.37 23.49 -12.51
N GLY A 89 0.30 22.50 -13.10
CA GLY A 89 0.73 21.27 -12.41
C GLY A 89 1.59 21.54 -11.19
N THR A 90 2.54 22.45 -11.26
CA THR A 90 3.38 22.80 -10.11
C THR A 90 2.58 23.36 -8.94
N LEU A 91 1.60 24.23 -9.21
CA LEU A 91 0.74 24.82 -8.16
C LEU A 91 -0.18 23.75 -7.57
N ALA A 92 -0.81 22.93 -8.42
CA ALA A 92 -1.68 21.84 -7.98
C ALA A 92 -0.92 20.82 -7.12
N LEU A 93 0.27 20.42 -7.54
CA LEU A 93 1.11 19.48 -6.79
C LEU A 93 1.61 20.07 -5.47
N LYS A 94 1.97 21.36 -5.42
CA LYS A 94 2.31 22.04 -4.17
C LYS A 94 1.14 22.07 -3.19
N PHE A 95 -0.08 22.33 -3.68
CA PHE A 95 -1.28 22.31 -2.85
C PHE A 95 -1.54 20.89 -2.29
N ILE A 96 -1.50 19.85 -3.15
CA ILE A 96 -1.64 18.44 -2.74
C ILE A 96 -0.58 18.08 -1.72
N ARG A 97 0.68 18.43 -1.99
CA ARG A 97 1.79 18.19 -1.07
C ARG A 97 1.53 18.80 0.31
N ASN A 98 1.05 20.04 0.34
CA ASN A 98 0.79 20.75 1.61
C ASN A 98 -0.29 20.02 2.43
N GLN A 99 -1.35 19.54 1.79
CA GLN A 99 -2.38 18.73 2.45
C GLN A 99 -1.80 17.42 3.02
N LEU A 100 -0.94 16.72 2.26
CA LEU A 100 -0.31 15.47 2.69
C LEU A 100 0.72 15.68 3.80
N LEU A 101 1.45 16.79 3.79
CA LEU A 101 2.33 17.21 4.89
C LEU A 101 1.53 17.41 6.19
N GLN A 102 0.39 18.10 6.11
CA GLN A 102 -0.48 18.29 7.29
C GLN A 102 -1.07 16.95 7.76
N GLN A 103 -1.45 16.07 6.84
CA GLN A 103 -1.96 14.74 7.17
C GLN A 103 -0.88 13.89 7.88
N ALA A 104 0.35 13.87 7.36
CA ALA A 104 1.48 13.17 8.00
C ALA A 104 1.78 13.72 9.40
N LYS A 105 1.73 15.05 9.56
CA LYS A 105 1.93 15.70 10.85
C LYS A 105 0.81 15.42 11.85
N ALA A 106 -0.44 15.37 11.39
CA ALA A 106 -1.60 15.05 12.21
C ALA A 106 -1.59 13.61 12.68
N GLN A 107 -1.20 12.65 11.81
CA GLN A 107 -1.06 11.24 12.17
C GLN A 107 0.12 11.01 13.15
N GLY A 108 1.16 11.81 13.09
CA GLY A 108 2.31 11.72 13.98
C GLY A 108 3.65 11.49 13.28
N ILE A 109 3.68 10.70 12.20
CA ILE A 109 4.92 10.36 11.47
C ILE A 109 5.68 11.61 10.99
N GLY A 110 4.96 12.66 10.59
CA GLY A 110 5.56 13.92 10.15
C GLY A 110 6.17 14.78 11.26
N ARG A 111 6.19 14.30 12.50
CA ARG A 111 6.87 14.93 13.64
C ARG A 111 8.26 14.35 13.90
N HIS A 112 8.52 13.18 13.32
CA HIS A 112 9.81 12.48 13.40
C HIS A 112 10.81 13.04 12.41
N SER A 113 12.08 12.89 12.72
CA SER A 113 13.16 13.12 11.78
C SER A 113 13.13 12.08 10.65
N LYS A 114 13.78 12.38 9.53
CA LYS A 114 13.88 11.45 8.39
C LYS A 114 14.45 10.09 8.81
N GLN A 115 15.48 10.08 9.64
CA GLN A 115 16.11 8.86 10.14
C GLN A 115 15.15 8.03 11.00
N GLU A 116 14.42 8.66 11.90
CA GLU A 116 13.44 7.98 12.74
C GLU A 116 12.31 7.37 11.92
N VAL A 117 11.75 8.10 10.93
CA VAL A 117 10.70 7.58 10.05
C VAL A 117 11.16 6.31 9.34
N TYR A 118 12.36 6.34 8.75
CA TYR A 118 12.86 5.18 8.04
C TYR A 118 13.25 4.04 8.98
N SER A 119 13.77 4.32 10.19
CA SER A 119 14.06 3.30 11.19
C SER A 119 12.79 2.54 11.61
N LEU A 120 11.74 3.26 11.99
CA LEU A 120 10.46 2.67 12.38
C LEU A 120 9.87 1.79 11.26
N ALA A 121 9.87 2.29 10.03
CA ALA A 121 9.36 1.53 8.89
C ALA A 121 10.22 0.28 8.57
N LEU A 122 11.54 0.35 8.72
CA LEU A 122 12.43 -0.80 8.53
C LEU A 122 12.19 -1.88 9.59
N GLU A 123 11.91 -1.52 10.84
CA GLU A 123 11.53 -2.47 11.89
C GLU A 123 10.27 -3.24 11.49
N GLU A 124 9.22 -2.54 11.06
CA GLU A 124 7.96 -3.15 10.61
C GLU A 124 8.17 -4.03 9.36
N LEU A 125 8.91 -3.54 8.37
CA LEU A 125 9.23 -4.31 7.16
C LEU A 125 10.04 -5.56 7.48
N SER A 126 10.93 -5.52 8.48
CA SER A 126 11.72 -6.68 8.90
C SER A 126 10.86 -7.82 9.43
N VAL A 127 9.77 -7.50 10.14
CA VAL A 127 8.81 -8.51 10.62
C VAL A 127 8.12 -9.20 9.45
N ILE A 128 7.68 -8.42 8.46
CA ILE A 128 7.03 -8.93 7.25
C ILE A 128 7.98 -9.80 6.44
N THR A 129 9.16 -9.30 6.11
CA THR A 129 10.11 -10.01 5.24
C THR A 129 10.64 -11.31 5.85
N LYS A 130 10.90 -11.33 7.17
CA LYS A 130 11.27 -12.55 7.90
C LYS A 130 10.16 -13.61 7.89
N ARG A 131 8.90 -13.19 7.89
CA ARG A 131 7.77 -14.11 7.76
C ARG A 131 7.70 -14.70 6.34
N LEU A 132 7.92 -13.86 5.31
CA LEU A 132 7.97 -14.27 3.91
C LEU A 132 9.20 -15.14 3.54
N GLU A 133 10.25 -15.17 4.37
CA GLU A 133 11.34 -16.15 4.23
C GLU A 133 10.92 -17.58 4.57
N ARG A 134 9.86 -17.71 5.37
CA ARG A 134 9.40 -19.01 5.90
C ARG A 134 8.11 -19.51 5.26
N HIS A 135 7.37 -18.62 4.65
CA HIS A 135 6.03 -18.90 4.10
C HIS A 135 5.86 -18.21 2.74
N PRO A 136 5.18 -18.85 1.79
CA PRO A 136 4.90 -18.27 0.48
C PRO A 136 3.96 -17.06 0.56
N TYR A 137 3.12 -16.98 1.59
CA TYR A 137 2.21 -15.88 1.86
C TYR A 137 2.28 -15.43 3.32
N LEU A 138 1.81 -14.21 3.58
CA LEU A 138 1.96 -13.59 4.91
C LEU A 138 1.32 -14.43 6.04
N MET A 139 0.20 -15.10 5.74
CA MET A 139 -0.51 -15.94 6.74
C MET A 139 -0.23 -17.44 6.61
N GLY A 140 0.75 -17.87 5.78
CA GLY A 140 1.14 -19.25 5.65
C GLY A 140 1.14 -19.74 4.20
N GLU A 141 0.48 -20.89 3.94
CA GLU A 141 0.57 -21.61 2.65
C GLU A 141 -0.41 -21.06 1.59
N TYR A 142 -1.42 -20.31 1.99
CA TYR A 142 -2.47 -19.84 1.09
C TYR A 142 -2.56 -18.33 1.08
N LEU A 143 -2.84 -17.78 -0.11
CA LEU A 143 -3.10 -16.35 -0.28
C LEU A 143 -4.36 -15.94 0.49
N THR A 144 -4.24 -14.85 1.24
CA THR A 144 -5.32 -14.26 2.03
C THR A 144 -5.55 -12.78 1.66
N GLU A 145 -6.59 -12.17 2.22
CA GLU A 145 -6.87 -10.74 1.95
C GLU A 145 -5.73 -9.81 2.34
N VAL A 146 -5.01 -10.13 3.42
CA VAL A 146 -3.90 -9.29 3.85
C VAL A 146 -2.73 -9.33 2.87
N ASP A 147 -2.58 -10.43 2.11
CA ASP A 147 -1.58 -10.53 1.05
C ASP A 147 -1.87 -9.59 -0.13
N VAL A 148 -3.15 -9.36 -0.45
CA VAL A 148 -3.53 -8.38 -1.49
C VAL A 148 -3.10 -6.97 -1.07
N THR A 149 -3.32 -6.62 0.20
CA THR A 149 -2.88 -5.33 0.77
C THR A 149 -1.36 -5.23 0.76
N LEU A 150 -0.68 -6.27 1.24
CA LEU A 150 0.79 -6.32 1.29
C LEU A 150 1.42 -6.24 -0.10
N PHE A 151 0.92 -7.04 -1.05
CA PHE A 151 1.40 -7.00 -2.43
C PHE A 151 1.31 -5.60 -3.04
N SER A 152 0.15 -4.97 -2.91
CA SER A 152 -0.06 -3.61 -3.44
C SER A 152 0.92 -2.60 -2.84
N PHE A 153 1.21 -2.74 -1.55
CA PHE A 153 2.16 -1.90 -0.84
C PHE A 153 3.61 -2.15 -1.30
N LEU A 154 4.07 -3.40 -1.29
CA LEU A 154 5.43 -3.77 -1.67
C LEU A 154 5.71 -3.47 -3.15
N ALA A 155 4.78 -3.81 -4.05
CA ALA A 155 4.90 -3.50 -5.48
C ALA A 155 5.01 -1.98 -5.72
N THR A 156 4.29 -1.19 -4.94
CA THR A 156 4.34 0.28 -4.98
C THR A 156 5.73 0.83 -4.63
N PHE A 157 6.46 0.20 -3.69
CA PHE A 157 7.83 0.58 -3.38
C PHE A 157 8.82 0.08 -4.42
N LEU A 158 8.75 -1.20 -4.76
CA LEU A 158 9.72 -1.85 -5.64
C LEU A 158 9.68 -1.30 -7.08
N LYS A 159 8.47 -1.04 -7.60
CA LYS A 159 8.28 -0.55 -8.99
C LYS A 159 8.42 0.97 -9.14
N ALA A 160 8.38 1.75 -8.06
CA ALA A 160 8.50 3.20 -8.15
C ALA A 160 9.95 3.65 -8.40
N PRO A 161 10.19 4.68 -9.24
CA PRO A 161 11.52 5.22 -9.50
C PRO A 161 11.98 6.19 -8.38
N ILE A 162 11.73 5.84 -7.12
CA ILE A 162 12.09 6.64 -5.95
C ILE A 162 13.02 5.83 -5.08
N GLU A 163 14.29 6.23 -5.06
CA GLU A 163 15.30 5.59 -4.24
C GLU A 163 15.24 6.12 -2.80
N ASN A 164 15.17 5.20 -1.84
CA ASN A 164 15.17 5.49 -0.41
C ASN A 164 15.57 4.23 0.38
N PRO A 165 15.87 4.34 1.70
CA PRO A 165 16.28 3.21 2.51
C PRO A 165 15.31 2.02 2.52
N LEU A 166 13.98 2.27 2.42
CA LEU A 166 12.96 1.21 2.41
C LEU A 166 13.02 0.41 1.10
N LYS A 167 13.14 1.09 -0.04
CA LYS A 167 13.30 0.41 -1.33
C LYS A 167 14.59 -0.40 -1.38
N SER A 168 15.70 0.17 -0.92
CA SER A 168 16.98 -0.53 -0.86
C SER A 168 16.90 -1.81 -0.04
N TYR A 169 16.27 -1.74 1.13
CA TYR A 169 16.03 -2.90 1.99
C TYR A 169 15.15 -3.96 1.31
N LEU A 170 13.99 -3.54 0.77
CA LEU A 170 13.04 -4.44 0.10
C LEU A 170 13.65 -5.12 -1.11
N SER A 171 14.48 -4.42 -1.90
CA SER A 171 15.13 -4.94 -3.10
C SER A 171 16.14 -6.07 -2.81
N SER A 172 16.62 -6.19 -1.57
CA SER A 172 17.52 -7.27 -1.12
C SER A 172 16.83 -8.29 -0.22
N SER A 173 15.52 -8.26 -0.09
CA SER A 173 14.74 -9.12 0.83
C SER A 173 13.83 -10.10 0.09
N SER A 174 13.17 -10.98 0.85
CA SER A 174 12.13 -11.89 0.37
C SER A 174 10.93 -11.21 -0.31
N ALA A 175 10.77 -9.91 -0.11
CA ALA A 175 9.72 -9.11 -0.74
C ALA A 175 9.77 -9.16 -2.28
N VAL A 176 10.97 -9.24 -2.88
CA VAL A 176 11.13 -9.31 -4.34
C VAL A 176 10.49 -10.59 -4.90
N GLN A 177 10.82 -11.73 -4.30
CA GLN A 177 10.29 -13.01 -4.75
C GLN A 177 8.79 -13.11 -4.50
N TYR A 178 8.31 -12.60 -3.37
CA TYR A 178 6.89 -12.55 -3.05
C TYR A 178 6.09 -11.71 -4.06
N VAL A 179 6.55 -10.50 -4.39
CA VAL A 179 5.88 -9.64 -5.38
C VAL A 179 5.90 -10.30 -6.77
N LYS A 180 7.04 -10.90 -7.16
CA LYS A 180 7.16 -11.61 -8.44
C LYS A 180 6.18 -12.78 -8.54
N GLN A 181 6.10 -13.62 -7.50
CA GLN A 181 5.18 -14.77 -7.45
C GLN A 181 3.73 -14.34 -7.65
N ILE A 182 3.26 -13.28 -6.98
CA ILE A 182 1.89 -12.79 -7.10
C ILE A 182 1.66 -12.16 -8.48
N ASP A 183 2.59 -11.35 -8.99
CA ASP A 183 2.52 -10.77 -10.33
C ASP A 183 2.35 -11.87 -11.40
N GLU A 184 3.18 -12.89 -11.37
CA GLU A 184 3.17 -13.99 -12.33
C GLU A 184 1.90 -14.84 -12.20
N THR A 185 1.42 -15.09 -10.99
CA THR A 185 0.25 -15.96 -10.76
C THR A 185 -1.06 -15.28 -11.14
N TYR A 186 -1.22 -14.01 -10.80
CA TYR A 186 -2.52 -13.34 -10.88
C TYR A 186 -2.60 -12.21 -11.91
N PHE A 187 -1.47 -11.66 -12.35
CA PHE A 187 -1.42 -10.50 -13.25
C PHE A 187 -0.71 -10.76 -14.59
N ALA A 188 -0.15 -11.96 -14.84
CA ALA A 188 0.57 -12.29 -16.07
C ALA A 188 -0.26 -12.01 -17.35
N ASN A 189 -1.57 -12.19 -17.30
CA ASN A 189 -2.49 -11.98 -18.43
C ASN A 189 -3.04 -10.54 -18.52
N SER A 190 -2.78 -9.67 -17.54
CA SER A 190 -3.27 -8.28 -17.57
C SER A 190 -2.39 -7.33 -18.39
N SER A 191 -1.20 -7.76 -18.79
CA SER A 191 -0.27 -6.97 -19.64
C SER A 191 -0.63 -7.00 -21.13
N SER A 192 -1.66 -7.76 -21.54
CA SER A 192 -2.10 -7.89 -22.94
C SER A 192 -3.31 -7.03 -23.32
N VAL A 193 -3.76 -6.16 -22.39
CA VAL A 193 -4.86 -5.20 -22.66
C VAL A 193 -4.33 -3.80 -22.41
N SER A 194 -3.61 -3.29 -23.40
CA SER A 194 -3.23 -1.86 -23.51
C SER A 194 -3.54 -1.37 -24.93
#